data_abaae10c4ef3d95f938eb085b4612e08
#
_entry.id   abaae10c4ef3d95f938eb085b4612e08
#
_cell.length_a   1.000
_cell.length_b   1.000
_cell.length_c   1.000
_cell.angle_alpha   90.00
_cell.angle_beta   90.00
_cell.angle_gamma   90.00
#
_symmetry.space_group_name_H-M   'P 1'
#
loop_
_entity.id
_entity.type
_entity.pdbx_description
1 polymer ?
#
loop_
_entity_poly.entity_id
_entity_poly.type
_entity_poly.pdbx_seq_one_letter_code
_entity_poly.pdbx_strand_id
1 'polypeptide(L)'
;SEPTTPSSGSRQNIEYTLNPTDNLSSSTSYQVWVTTRARDAVGNPFASDYIHSHELKSSAILPASDAEVFFAVGQSGKIFRSGDNGASWDNETCFTFKQLNGVAYGSNTFVAVGISGRIERSTDNGVSWSTERSSGSILYGIAFGNNNFVAVGSSSLLLSTNNGSSWNSRSIPWYQNRNLWGVAFGNSTFVAVGHGSKIIRSTNSGSTWSTSGSCNGSSSCNGSTGTLRGVAFGNSTFVAVGVSGRILTSTDNGQTWTSRSSGVSSHLYGVTFGNGTFVAVGASGVIRRSTDDGATWGAASSGVSTQFNGVTFGNSTFVAVGASGTILTSSNGSSWTTRTSGTTNTLQGVTFGE
;
A
#
# COMPACT_ATOMS: atom_id res chain seq x y z
N SER A 1 -14.16 -28.69 -38.71
CA SER A 1 -14.02 -29.17 -37.35
C SER A 1 -13.61 -27.95 -36.51
N GLU A 2 -14.47 -27.59 -35.58
CA GLU A 2 -14.17 -26.53 -34.62
C GLU A 2 -12.86 -26.84 -33.88
N PRO A 3 -12.00 -25.86 -33.63
CA PRO A 3 -10.86 -26.08 -32.77
C PRO A 3 -11.41 -26.39 -31.39
N THR A 4 -11.15 -27.61 -30.91
CA THR A 4 -11.41 -27.99 -29.54
C THR A 4 -10.72 -27.01 -28.61
N THR A 5 -11.48 -26.33 -27.78
CA THR A 5 -10.93 -25.58 -26.64
C THR A 5 -10.00 -26.50 -25.88
N PRO A 6 -8.75 -26.10 -25.60
CA PRO A 6 -7.86 -26.92 -24.79
C PRO A 6 -8.49 -27.11 -23.43
N SER A 7 -8.75 -28.34 -23.07
CA SER A 7 -9.15 -28.72 -21.71
C SER A 7 -8.03 -28.33 -20.75
N SER A 8 -8.40 -27.53 -19.76
CA SER A 8 -7.73 -27.30 -18.49
C SER A 8 -6.19 -27.42 -18.46
N GLY A 9 -5.48 -26.31 -18.41
CA GLY A 9 -4.27 -26.36 -17.63
C GLY A 9 -3.00 -25.71 -18.12
N SER A 10 -2.88 -25.13 -19.29
CA SER A 10 -1.70 -24.32 -19.59
C SER A 10 -2.06 -23.15 -20.51
N ARG A 11 -2.20 -21.96 -19.94
CA ARG A 11 -2.13 -20.75 -20.74
C ARG A 11 -0.69 -20.59 -21.20
N GLN A 12 -0.43 -20.91 -22.47
CA GLN A 12 0.81 -20.46 -23.08
C GLN A 12 0.75 -18.94 -23.17
N ASN A 13 1.67 -18.28 -22.48
CA ASN A 13 1.92 -16.87 -22.72
C ASN A 13 2.50 -16.74 -24.12
N ILE A 14 1.71 -16.26 -25.07
CA ILE A 14 2.20 -15.89 -26.39
C ILE A 14 2.68 -14.45 -26.26
N GLU A 15 3.98 -14.25 -26.21
CA GLU A 15 4.58 -12.94 -26.17
C GLU A 15 4.79 -12.47 -27.63
N TYR A 16 4.12 -11.36 -27.98
CA TYR A 16 4.37 -10.69 -29.26
C TYR A 16 5.21 -9.45 -29.01
N THR A 17 6.41 -9.43 -29.54
CA THR A 17 7.24 -8.22 -29.56
C THR A 17 6.87 -7.39 -30.79
N LEU A 18 6.23 -6.24 -30.58
CA LEU A 18 6.08 -5.22 -31.60
C LEU A 18 7.38 -4.40 -31.62
N ASN A 19 8.05 -4.38 -32.75
CA ASN A 19 9.24 -3.56 -32.96
C ASN A 19 8.92 -2.51 -34.04
N PRO A 20 8.23 -1.40 -33.67
CA PRO A 20 7.92 -0.35 -34.63
C PRO A 20 9.20 0.34 -35.06
N THR A 21 9.31 0.65 -36.35
CA THR A 21 10.45 1.40 -36.91
C THR A 21 10.46 2.85 -36.46
N ASP A 22 9.34 3.37 -35.97
CA ASP A 22 9.18 4.74 -35.45
C ASP A 22 8.65 4.72 -34.03
N ASN A 23 8.97 5.74 -33.26
CA ASN A 23 8.42 5.91 -31.91
C ASN A 23 6.92 6.07 -31.97
N LEU A 24 6.18 5.28 -31.18
CA LEU A 24 4.74 5.42 -31.04
C LEU A 24 4.43 6.77 -30.39
N SER A 25 3.51 7.54 -31.01
CA SER A 25 3.09 8.82 -30.46
C SER A 25 2.25 8.63 -29.20
N SER A 26 2.51 9.45 -28.17
CA SER A 26 1.66 9.52 -26.98
C SER A 26 0.24 9.92 -27.36
N SER A 27 -0.76 9.36 -26.71
CA SER A 27 -2.20 9.63 -26.92
C SER A 27 -2.78 9.11 -28.25
N THR A 28 -2.10 8.20 -28.94
CA THR A 28 -2.61 7.57 -30.16
C THR A 28 -3.06 6.13 -29.84
N SER A 29 -4.29 5.78 -30.21
CA SER A 29 -4.79 4.41 -30.14
C SER A 29 -4.21 3.60 -31.28
N TYR A 30 -3.61 2.46 -30.97
CA TYR A 30 -3.10 1.51 -31.95
C TYR A 30 -3.94 0.24 -31.90
N GLN A 31 -4.29 -0.30 -33.08
CA GLN A 31 -4.97 -1.60 -33.18
C GLN A 31 -3.99 -2.64 -33.66
N VAL A 32 -3.89 -3.76 -32.95
CA VAL A 32 -3.10 -4.90 -33.38
C VAL A 32 -4.02 -5.87 -34.12
N TRP A 33 -3.76 -6.09 -35.42
CA TRP A 33 -4.45 -7.05 -36.24
C TRP A 33 -3.66 -8.33 -36.33
N VAL A 34 -4.18 -9.43 -35.80
CA VAL A 34 -3.64 -10.77 -36.07
C VAL A 34 -4.48 -11.37 -37.18
N THR A 35 -3.93 -11.41 -38.37
CA THR A 35 -4.63 -11.89 -39.55
C THR A 35 -4.62 -13.41 -39.65
N THR A 36 -5.48 -13.98 -40.46
CA THR A 36 -5.54 -15.42 -40.77
C THR A 36 -4.26 -15.96 -41.40
N ARG A 37 -3.33 -15.07 -41.82
CA ARG A 37 -1.99 -15.46 -42.28
C ARG A 37 -1.01 -15.74 -41.14
N ALA A 38 -1.32 -15.26 -39.91
CA ALA A 38 -0.55 -15.63 -38.74
C ALA A 38 -0.74 -17.12 -38.43
N ARG A 39 0.33 -17.77 -37.98
CA ARG A 39 0.35 -19.19 -37.66
C ARG A 39 0.71 -19.38 -36.19
N ASP A 40 0.16 -20.42 -35.57
CA ASP A 40 0.61 -20.86 -34.26
C ASP A 40 2.03 -21.46 -34.30
N ALA A 41 2.55 -21.83 -33.12
CA ALA A 41 3.90 -22.39 -32.99
C ALA A 41 4.09 -23.72 -33.73
N VAL A 42 3.01 -24.39 -34.14
CA VAL A 42 3.06 -25.64 -34.96
C VAL A 42 2.67 -25.40 -36.43
N GLY A 43 2.46 -24.13 -36.80
CA GLY A 43 2.26 -23.73 -38.18
C GLY A 43 0.82 -23.73 -38.70
N ASN A 44 -0.20 -23.90 -37.82
CA ASN A 44 -1.61 -23.82 -38.20
C ASN A 44 -2.05 -22.36 -38.36
N PRO A 45 -2.79 -22.00 -39.42
CA PRO A 45 -3.37 -20.67 -39.54
C PRO A 45 -4.50 -20.46 -38.53
N PHE A 46 -4.67 -19.22 -38.05
CA PHE A 46 -5.84 -18.87 -37.26
C PHE A 46 -7.12 -18.96 -38.13
N ALA A 47 -8.19 -19.50 -37.54
CA ALA A 47 -9.45 -19.76 -38.27
C ALA A 47 -10.22 -18.48 -38.67
N SER A 48 -9.94 -17.36 -38.01
CA SER A 48 -10.53 -16.04 -38.28
C SER A 48 -9.60 -14.94 -37.84
N ASP A 49 -9.79 -13.73 -38.35
CA ASP A 49 -9.08 -12.55 -37.87
C ASP A 49 -9.46 -12.29 -36.41
N TYR A 50 -8.47 -12.27 -35.54
CA TYR A 50 -8.66 -11.99 -34.13
C TYR A 50 -8.45 -10.50 -33.90
N ILE A 51 -9.55 -9.76 -33.65
CA ILE A 51 -9.46 -8.36 -33.26
C ILE A 51 -9.43 -8.32 -31.75
N HIS A 52 -8.27 -8.19 -31.14
CA HIS A 52 -8.16 -7.69 -29.78
C HIS A 52 -8.04 -6.17 -29.85
N SER A 53 -9.16 -5.48 -29.60
CA SER A 53 -9.12 -4.06 -29.29
C SER A 53 -8.62 -3.88 -27.85
N HIS A 54 -7.35 -4.10 -27.65
CA HIS A 54 -6.69 -3.47 -26.54
C HIS A 54 -6.35 -2.06 -27.02
N GLU A 55 -6.96 -1.05 -26.38
CA GLU A 55 -6.30 0.25 -26.34
C GLU A 55 -4.90 -0.03 -25.78
N LEU A 56 -3.92 0.01 -26.65
CA LEU A 56 -2.57 0.28 -26.22
C LEU A 56 -2.64 1.73 -25.73
N LYS A 57 -3.07 1.92 -24.49
CA LYS A 57 -2.72 3.14 -23.80
C LYS A 57 -1.21 3.16 -23.88
N SER A 58 -0.67 4.05 -24.70
CA SER A 58 0.68 4.54 -24.49
C SER A 58 0.65 5.01 -23.04
N SER A 59 1.05 4.16 -22.09
CA SER A 59 1.67 4.69 -20.92
C SER A 59 2.77 5.53 -21.51
N ALA A 60 2.65 6.86 -21.40
CA ALA A 60 3.80 7.70 -21.64
C ALA A 60 4.92 6.94 -20.96
N ILE A 61 5.95 6.50 -21.73
CA ILE A 61 7.19 6.07 -21.15
C ILE A 61 7.67 7.33 -20.48
N LEU A 62 7.17 7.55 -19.26
CA LEU A 62 7.79 8.50 -18.35
C LEU A 62 9.21 7.95 -18.28
N PRO A 63 10.21 8.78 -18.61
CA PRO A 63 11.59 8.31 -18.57
C PRO A 63 11.77 7.56 -17.26
N ALA A 64 12.51 6.47 -17.26
CA ALA A 64 12.86 5.66 -16.10
C ALA A 64 13.82 6.42 -15.17
N SER A 65 13.61 7.72 -15.00
CA SER A 65 14.37 8.65 -14.19
C SER A 65 13.42 9.23 -13.14
N ASP A 66 13.62 8.85 -11.87
CA ASP A 66 13.34 9.62 -10.66
C ASP A 66 11.94 10.31 -10.59
N ALA A 67 10.91 9.77 -11.24
CA ALA A 67 9.60 10.38 -11.21
C ALA A 67 8.91 10.04 -9.89
N GLU A 68 8.67 11.07 -9.09
CA GLU A 68 7.81 11.06 -7.91
C GLU A 68 6.46 10.43 -8.24
N VAL A 69 6.15 9.28 -7.65
CA VAL A 69 4.95 8.52 -7.99
C VAL A 69 4.19 8.03 -6.77
N PHE A 70 2.86 8.02 -6.87
CA PHE A 70 2.01 7.33 -5.91
C PHE A 70 1.65 5.95 -6.43
N PHE A 71 1.62 4.97 -5.52
CA PHE A 71 1.07 3.65 -5.77
C PHE A 71 -0.05 3.35 -4.78
N ALA A 72 -1.20 2.89 -5.31
CA ALA A 72 -2.32 2.38 -4.52
C ALA A 72 -2.54 0.91 -4.83
N VAL A 73 -2.72 0.09 -3.80
CA VAL A 73 -2.90 -1.36 -3.92
C VAL A 73 -4.21 -1.81 -3.28
N GLY A 74 -4.79 -2.91 -3.77
CA GLY A 74 -6.09 -3.32 -3.26
C GLY A 74 -6.55 -4.73 -3.61
N GLN A 75 -7.86 -4.90 -3.63
CA GLN A 75 -8.52 -6.16 -3.95
C GLN A 75 -8.14 -6.67 -5.35
N SER A 76 -8.21 -7.99 -5.51
CA SER A 76 -7.92 -8.68 -6.78
C SER A 76 -6.51 -8.38 -7.32
N GLY A 77 -5.56 -8.07 -6.46
CA GLY A 77 -4.18 -7.77 -6.84
C GLY A 77 -4.00 -6.49 -7.64
N LYS A 78 -4.95 -5.57 -7.54
CA LYS A 78 -4.88 -4.31 -8.26
C LYS A 78 -3.76 -3.44 -7.71
N ILE A 79 -3.00 -2.87 -8.65
CA ILE A 79 -1.98 -1.85 -8.40
C ILE A 79 -2.29 -0.67 -9.34
N PHE A 80 -2.41 0.51 -8.77
CA PHE A 80 -2.64 1.76 -9.51
C PHE A 80 -1.43 2.67 -9.30
N ARG A 81 -1.02 3.33 -10.37
CA ARG A 81 0.10 4.28 -10.39
C ARG A 81 -0.41 5.66 -10.76
N SER A 82 0.13 6.68 -10.11
CA SER A 82 -0.08 8.09 -10.46
C SER A 82 1.27 8.82 -10.51
N GLY A 83 1.57 9.46 -11.62
CA GLY A 83 2.75 10.31 -11.83
C GLY A 83 2.41 11.80 -11.85
N ASP A 84 1.19 12.19 -11.48
CA ASP A 84 0.68 13.56 -11.54
C ASP A 84 0.06 14.02 -10.20
N ASN A 85 0.71 13.66 -9.10
CA ASN A 85 0.28 13.99 -7.73
C ASN A 85 -1.13 13.46 -7.39
N GLY A 86 -1.47 12.27 -7.88
CA GLY A 86 -2.75 11.63 -7.60
C GLY A 86 -3.93 12.21 -8.38
N ALA A 87 -3.70 13.05 -9.40
CA ALA A 87 -4.76 13.62 -10.21
C ALA A 87 -5.38 12.58 -11.14
N SER A 88 -4.58 11.72 -11.75
CA SER A 88 -5.00 10.57 -12.54
C SER A 88 -4.31 9.28 -12.10
N TRP A 89 -4.91 8.13 -12.39
CA TRP A 89 -4.46 6.82 -11.94
C TRP A 89 -4.55 5.79 -13.06
N ASP A 90 -3.42 5.17 -13.37
CA ASP A 90 -3.33 4.07 -14.33
C ASP A 90 -3.37 2.73 -13.61
N ASN A 91 -4.08 1.76 -14.20
CA ASN A 91 -4.16 0.42 -13.66
C ASN A 91 -2.96 -0.40 -14.16
N GLU A 92 -1.93 -0.50 -13.30
CA GLU A 92 -0.82 -1.39 -13.58
C GLU A 92 -1.22 -2.85 -13.33
N THR A 93 -0.88 -3.72 -14.26
CA THR A 93 -1.20 -5.15 -14.15
C THR A 93 -0.15 -5.87 -13.30
N CYS A 94 -0.51 -6.18 -12.06
CA CYS A 94 0.19 -7.24 -11.33
C CYS A 94 -0.44 -8.60 -11.68
N PHE A 95 0.37 -9.60 -11.97
CA PHE A 95 -0.07 -10.97 -12.32
C PHE A 95 -0.68 -11.74 -11.13
N THR A 96 -1.12 -11.05 -10.08
CA THR A 96 -1.77 -11.67 -8.94
C THR A 96 -3.25 -11.35 -8.89
N PHE A 97 -4.09 -12.35 -8.60
CA PHE A 97 -5.51 -12.13 -8.27
C PHE A 97 -5.73 -12.01 -6.76
N LYS A 98 -4.65 -12.03 -5.96
CA LYS A 98 -4.72 -11.98 -4.50
C LYS A 98 -4.67 -10.54 -4.02
N GLN A 99 -5.54 -10.21 -3.06
CA GLN A 99 -5.58 -8.89 -2.45
C GLN A 99 -4.23 -8.48 -1.87
N LEU A 100 -3.83 -7.25 -2.17
CA LEU A 100 -2.69 -6.55 -1.57
C LEU A 100 -3.23 -5.57 -0.51
N ASN A 101 -2.60 -5.55 0.67
CA ASN A 101 -3.06 -4.79 1.84
C ASN A 101 -2.19 -3.58 2.14
N GLY A 102 -0.90 -3.66 1.87
CA GLY A 102 0.05 -2.60 2.14
C GLY A 102 1.10 -2.48 1.05
N VAL A 103 1.66 -1.31 0.89
CA VAL A 103 2.74 -1.01 -0.04
C VAL A 103 3.69 0.00 0.58
N ALA A 104 4.98 -0.16 0.36
CA ALA A 104 6.02 0.75 0.81
C ALA A 104 7.08 0.95 -0.26
N TYR A 105 7.78 2.08 -0.18
CA TYR A 105 8.89 2.44 -1.04
C TYR A 105 10.17 2.64 -0.22
N GLY A 106 11.30 2.28 -0.77
CA GLY A 106 12.61 2.59 -0.24
C GLY A 106 13.73 1.97 -1.08
N SER A 107 14.87 2.62 -1.14
CA SER A 107 16.02 2.22 -1.97
C SER A 107 15.60 1.89 -3.41
N ASN A 108 14.89 2.79 -4.07
CA ASN A 108 14.38 2.68 -5.45
C ASN A 108 13.57 1.38 -5.68
N THR A 109 12.88 0.91 -4.66
CA THR A 109 12.11 -0.33 -4.73
C THR A 109 10.74 -0.15 -4.09
N PHE A 110 9.69 -0.57 -4.80
CA PHE A 110 8.36 -0.74 -4.25
C PHE A 110 8.17 -2.18 -3.81
N VAL A 111 7.59 -2.37 -2.64
CA VAL A 111 7.19 -3.69 -2.15
C VAL A 111 5.75 -3.64 -1.68
N ALA A 112 4.91 -4.52 -2.23
CA ALA A 112 3.51 -4.68 -1.85
C ALA A 112 3.29 -6.03 -1.17
N VAL A 113 2.48 -6.04 -0.11
CA VAL A 113 2.21 -7.22 0.72
C VAL A 113 0.71 -7.50 0.84
N GLY A 114 0.33 -8.77 1.00
CA GLY A 114 -1.09 -9.12 0.99
C GLY A 114 -1.47 -10.46 1.59
N ILE A 115 -2.64 -10.94 1.17
CA ILE A 115 -3.21 -12.22 1.63
C ILE A 115 -2.34 -13.40 1.23
N SER A 116 -2.44 -14.49 1.98
CA SER A 116 -1.64 -15.71 1.78
C SER A 116 -0.12 -15.45 1.82
N GLY A 117 0.34 -14.44 2.56
CA GLY A 117 1.74 -14.09 2.67
C GLY A 117 2.36 -13.56 1.38
N ARG A 118 1.55 -13.04 0.45
CA ARG A 118 1.99 -12.51 -0.83
C ARG A 118 2.92 -11.32 -0.64
N ILE A 119 4.03 -11.31 -1.39
CA ILE A 119 4.96 -10.18 -1.50
C ILE A 119 5.30 -10.00 -2.97
N GLU A 120 5.02 -8.82 -3.49
CA GLU A 120 5.37 -8.36 -4.83
C GLU A 120 6.42 -7.26 -4.72
N ARG A 121 7.36 -7.23 -5.65
CA ARG A 121 8.48 -6.30 -5.67
C ARG A 121 8.66 -5.69 -7.05
N SER A 122 8.91 -4.39 -7.10
CA SER A 122 9.29 -3.66 -8.32
C SER A 122 10.55 -2.82 -8.05
N THR A 123 11.49 -2.86 -9.00
CA THR A 123 12.75 -2.06 -8.99
C THR A 123 12.85 -1.12 -10.18
N ASP A 124 11.81 -1.03 -10.97
CA ASP A 124 11.72 -0.24 -12.19
C ASP A 124 10.57 0.76 -12.14
N ASN A 125 10.35 1.34 -10.96
CA ASN A 125 9.32 2.33 -10.69
C ASN A 125 7.89 1.84 -11.04
N GLY A 126 7.62 0.54 -10.77
CA GLY A 126 6.30 -0.08 -10.94
C GLY A 126 5.99 -0.57 -12.35
N VAL A 127 6.92 -0.46 -13.30
CA VAL A 127 6.73 -0.94 -14.69
C VAL A 127 6.57 -2.45 -14.72
N SER A 128 7.36 -3.16 -13.89
CA SER A 128 7.20 -4.60 -13.71
C SER A 128 7.24 -5.00 -12.24
N TRP A 129 6.61 -6.12 -11.92
CA TRP A 129 6.51 -6.66 -10.57
C TRP A 129 6.88 -8.14 -10.55
N SER A 130 7.77 -8.52 -9.63
CA SER A 130 8.16 -9.90 -9.37
C SER A 130 7.53 -10.40 -8.07
N THR A 131 7.18 -11.70 -8.05
CA THR A 131 6.68 -12.35 -6.82
C THR A 131 7.84 -12.90 -6.01
N GLU A 132 8.11 -12.31 -4.85
CA GLU A 132 9.16 -12.76 -3.94
C GLU A 132 8.65 -13.80 -2.94
N ARG A 133 7.34 -13.81 -2.69
CA ARG A 133 6.69 -14.78 -1.81
C ARG A 133 5.21 -14.95 -2.18
N SER A 134 4.73 -16.19 -2.18
CA SER A 134 3.36 -16.52 -2.60
C SER A 134 2.56 -17.36 -1.59
N SER A 135 3.14 -17.65 -0.41
CA SER A 135 2.52 -18.50 0.61
C SER A 135 2.83 -18.01 2.02
N GLY A 136 1.94 -18.28 2.96
CA GLY A 136 2.07 -17.93 4.38
C GLY A 136 0.87 -17.17 4.93
N SER A 137 1.03 -16.65 6.14
CA SER A 137 -0.01 -15.88 6.82
C SER A 137 -0.24 -14.52 6.13
N ILE A 138 -1.43 -13.96 6.29
CA ILE A 138 -1.79 -12.64 5.76
C ILE A 138 -0.81 -11.59 6.28
N LEU A 139 -0.31 -10.75 5.37
CA LEU A 139 0.43 -9.54 5.68
C LEU A 139 -0.50 -8.33 5.53
N TYR A 140 -0.47 -7.43 6.50
CA TYR A 140 -1.34 -6.25 6.56
C TYR A 140 -0.60 -4.95 6.31
N GLY A 141 0.60 -4.79 6.86
CA GLY A 141 1.38 -3.57 6.77
C GLY A 141 2.84 -3.85 6.40
N ILE A 142 3.47 -2.82 5.84
CA ILE A 142 4.89 -2.83 5.47
C ILE A 142 5.46 -1.43 5.65
N ALA A 143 6.71 -1.35 6.08
CA ALA A 143 7.47 -0.11 6.15
C ALA A 143 8.93 -0.34 5.72
N PHE A 144 9.54 0.73 5.21
CA PHE A 144 10.97 0.79 4.92
C PHE A 144 11.67 1.73 5.90
N GLY A 145 12.85 1.37 6.32
CA GLY A 145 13.69 2.21 7.14
C GLY A 145 15.06 1.59 7.39
N ASN A 146 16.08 2.42 7.46
CA ASN A 146 17.46 2.00 7.68
C ASN A 146 17.88 0.86 6.72
N ASN A 147 17.58 1.02 5.42
CA ASN A 147 17.84 0.08 4.32
C ASN A 147 17.15 -1.30 4.46
N ASN A 148 16.15 -1.42 5.32
CA ASN A 148 15.42 -2.66 5.54
C ASN A 148 13.93 -2.48 5.30
N PHE A 149 13.27 -3.52 4.76
CA PHE A 149 11.83 -3.63 4.77
C PHE A 149 11.37 -4.50 5.93
N VAL A 150 10.33 -4.07 6.62
CA VAL A 150 9.65 -4.82 7.68
C VAL A 150 8.20 -4.99 7.28
N ALA A 151 7.72 -6.24 7.18
CA ALA A 151 6.32 -6.57 6.91
C ALA A 151 5.69 -7.25 8.13
N VAL A 152 4.46 -6.85 8.45
CA VAL A 152 3.70 -7.32 9.62
C VAL A 152 2.34 -7.89 9.21
N GLY A 153 1.85 -8.86 9.99
CA GLY A 153 0.60 -9.50 9.63
C GLY A 153 0.02 -10.41 10.71
N SER A 154 -0.80 -11.38 10.26
CA SER A 154 -1.40 -12.39 11.13
C SER A 154 -0.32 -13.35 11.63
N SER A 155 0.08 -13.16 12.88
CA SER A 155 1.19 -13.91 13.51
C SER A 155 2.49 -13.88 12.70
N SER A 156 2.68 -12.84 11.89
CA SER A 156 3.83 -12.69 11.00
C SER A 156 4.55 -11.38 11.23
N LEU A 157 5.87 -11.47 11.31
CA LEU A 157 6.81 -10.35 11.37
C LEU A 157 8.02 -10.76 10.53
N LEU A 158 8.19 -10.11 9.40
CA LEU A 158 9.20 -10.44 8.40
C LEU A 158 10.16 -9.28 8.23
N LEU A 159 11.43 -9.59 8.04
CA LEU A 159 12.50 -8.63 7.76
C LEU A 159 13.19 -9.00 6.45
N SER A 160 13.38 -8.03 5.58
CA SER A 160 14.27 -8.08 4.43
C SER A 160 15.39 -7.08 4.60
N THR A 161 16.63 -7.54 4.44
CA THR A 161 17.87 -6.74 4.49
C THR A 161 18.54 -6.62 3.13
N ASN A 162 17.87 -7.07 2.07
CA ASN A 162 18.37 -7.11 0.71
C ASN A 162 17.34 -6.54 -0.28
N ASN A 163 16.81 -5.40 0.09
CA ASN A 163 15.90 -4.62 -0.75
C ASN A 163 14.64 -5.40 -1.20
N GLY A 164 14.06 -6.20 -0.30
CA GLY A 164 12.81 -6.91 -0.53
C GLY A 164 12.93 -8.23 -1.31
N SER A 165 14.14 -8.63 -1.74
CA SER A 165 14.32 -9.84 -2.56
C SER A 165 14.24 -11.15 -1.78
N SER A 166 14.48 -11.12 -0.45
CA SER A 166 14.21 -12.27 0.41
C SER A 166 13.78 -11.84 1.82
N TRP A 167 13.10 -12.72 2.53
CA TRP A 167 12.41 -12.42 3.77
C TRP A 167 12.66 -13.46 4.85
N ASN A 168 13.04 -12.99 6.04
CA ASN A 168 13.28 -13.82 7.22
C ASN A 168 12.27 -13.49 8.31
N SER A 169 11.71 -14.52 8.94
CA SER A 169 10.80 -14.35 10.09
C SER A 169 11.55 -13.83 11.31
N ARG A 170 10.86 -12.97 12.07
CA ARG A 170 11.31 -12.47 13.36
C ARG A 170 10.34 -12.87 14.47
N SER A 171 10.83 -13.03 15.67
CA SER A 171 10.01 -13.37 16.84
C SER A 171 9.15 -12.17 17.25
N ILE A 172 7.86 -12.43 17.49
CA ILE A 172 6.95 -11.47 18.11
C ILE A 172 6.94 -11.77 19.63
N PRO A 173 7.16 -10.77 20.51
CA PRO A 173 7.36 -11.01 21.94
C PRO A 173 6.09 -11.35 22.74
N TRP A 174 5.13 -12.10 22.13
CA TRP A 174 3.89 -12.58 22.79
C TRP A 174 3.52 -13.98 22.38
N TYR A 175 2.82 -14.69 23.27
CA TYR A 175 2.38 -16.07 23.06
C TYR A 175 0.99 -16.19 22.41
N GLN A 176 0.12 -15.16 22.57
CA GLN A 176 -1.28 -15.20 22.08
C GLN A 176 -1.61 -13.98 21.25
N ASN A 177 -2.44 -14.18 20.21
CA ASN A 177 -2.97 -13.16 19.31
C ASN A 177 -1.92 -12.17 18.82
N ARG A 178 -1.04 -12.63 17.93
CA ARG A 178 0.13 -11.91 17.42
C ARG A 178 -0.17 -11.06 16.20
N ASN A 179 -1.45 -10.69 15.95
CA ASN A 179 -1.80 -9.90 14.78
C ASN A 179 -1.30 -8.46 14.93
N LEU A 180 -0.43 -8.08 14.00
CA LEU A 180 0.08 -6.73 13.81
C LEU A 180 -0.54 -6.18 12.55
N TRP A 181 -1.08 -4.95 12.62
CA TRP A 181 -1.82 -4.34 11.52
C TRP A 181 -1.01 -3.26 10.79
N GLY A 182 -0.27 -2.47 11.52
CA GLY A 182 0.52 -1.36 11.00
C GLY A 182 1.96 -1.41 11.50
N VAL A 183 2.86 -0.86 10.70
CA VAL A 183 4.27 -0.66 11.04
C VAL A 183 4.76 0.66 10.43
N ALA A 184 5.60 1.39 11.16
CA ALA A 184 6.26 2.60 10.70
C ALA A 184 7.69 2.64 11.17
N PHE A 185 8.51 3.45 10.49
CA PHE A 185 9.88 3.73 10.86
C PHE A 185 10.07 5.23 11.07
N GLY A 186 10.80 5.58 12.11
CA GLY A 186 11.21 6.95 12.38
C GLY A 186 12.24 6.99 13.50
N ASN A 187 13.11 7.98 13.44
CA ASN A 187 14.19 8.16 14.43
C ASN A 187 14.92 6.85 14.77
N SER A 188 15.41 6.15 13.75
CA SER A 188 16.11 4.86 13.82
C SER A 188 15.34 3.73 14.53
N THR A 189 14.01 3.86 14.67
CA THR A 189 13.16 2.90 15.38
C THR A 189 12.01 2.45 14.48
N PHE A 190 11.80 1.13 14.38
CA PHE A 190 10.55 0.58 13.89
C PHE A 190 9.56 0.44 15.03
N VAL A 191 8.32 0.83 14.78
CA VAL A 191 7.18 0.62 15.69
C VAL A 191 6.09 -0.14 14.95
N ALA A 192 5.63 -1.25 15.51
CA ALA A 192 4.49 -2.01 14.97
C ALA A 192 3.35 -2.10 15.98
N VAL A 193 2.13 -1.97 15.47
CA VAL A 193 0.90 -1.90 16.27
C VAL A 193 -0.10 -2.98 15.88
N GLY A 194 -0.95 -3.42 16.83
CA GLY A 194 -1.82 -4.53 16.55
C GLY A 194 -3.02 -4.73 17.46
N HIS A 195 -3.51 -5.97 17.46
CA HIS A 195 -4.67 -6.39 18.23
C HIS A 195 -4.45 -6.22 19.75
N GLY A 196 -5.51 -5.80 20.47
CA GLY A 196 -5.45 -5.60 21.91
C GLY A 196 -4.55 -4.43 22.31
N SER A 197 -4.45 -3.40 21.46
CA SER A 197 -3.57 -2.23 21.65
C SER A 197 -2.09 -2.57 21.82
N LYS A 198 -1.67 -3.70 21.30
CA LYS A 198 -0.28 -4.13 21.35
C LYS A 198 0.61 -3.24 20.51
N ILE A 199 1.74 -2.86 21.09
CA ILE A 199 2.78 -2.07 20.45
C ILE A 199 4.12 -2.74 20.72
N ILE A 200 4.90 -2.94 19.66
CA ILE A 200 6.29 -3.41 19.74
C ILE A 200 7.20 -2.45 19.00
N ARG A 201 8.44 -2.42 19.42
CA ARG A 201 9.47 -1.57 18.83
C ARG A 201 10.76 -2.31 18.60
N SER A 202 11.52 -1.89 17.60
CA SER A 202 12.87 -2.36 17.31
C SER A 202 13.79 -1.15 17.09
N THR A 203 14.90 -1.10 17.83
CA THR A 203 15.94 -0.07 17.72
C THR A 203 17.20 -0.58 17.01
N ASN A 204 17.15 -1.79 16.45
CA ASN A 204 18.25 -2.43 15.73
C ASN A 204 17.81 -2.89 14.33
N SER A 205 17.16 -1.97 13.62
CA SER A 205 16.76 -2.14 12.20
C SER A 205 15.86 -3.34 11.92
N GLY A 206 14.97 -3.69 12.88
CA GLY A 206 14.01 -4.78 12.74
C GLY A 206 14.56 -6.17 13.10
N SER A 207 15.81 -6.27 13.58
CA SER A 207 16.45 -7.55 13.90
C SER A 207 15.82 -8.21 15.12
N THR A 208 15.60 -7.46 16.20
CA THR A 208 14.89 -7.92 17.40
C THR A 208 13.84 -6.92 17.83
N TRP A 209 12.83 -7.40 18.55
CA TRP A 209 11.66 -6.62 18.93
C TRP A 209 11.37 -6.78 20.43
N SER A 210 11.00 -5.69 21.06
CA SER A 210 10.56 -5.63 22.46
C SER A 210 9.17 -5.03 22.55
N THR A 211 8.43 -5.37 23.62
CA THR A 211 7.18 -4.71 23.93
C THR A 211 7.43 -3.25 24.27
N SER A 212 6.55 -2.36 23.82
CA SER A 212 6.50 -0.99 24.29
C SER A 212 6.15 -0.95 25.78
N GLY A 213 6.62 0.08 26.48
CA GLY A 213 6.36 0.29 27.92
C GLY A 213 4.89 0.68 28.23
N SER A 214 4.69 1.58 29.17
CA SER A 214 3.36 1.96 29.68
C SER A 214 2.62 2.98 28.81
N CYS A 215 1.28 2.99 28.95
CA CYS A 215 0.41 4.09 28.49
C CYS A 215 -0.08 4.90 29.70
N ASN A 216 0.15 6.22 29.67
CA ASN A 216 -0.35 7.16 30.70
C ASN A 216 -0.08 6.74 32.17
N GLY A 217 1.13 6.15 32.43
CA GLY A 217 1.45 5.69 33.80
C GLY A 217 0.79 4.35 34.20
N SER A 218 -0.02 3.76 33.35
CA SER A 218 -0.52 2.38 33.51
C SER A 218 0.54 1.40 32.99
N SER A 219 0.79 0.33 33.72
CA SER A 219 1.84 -0.67 33.45
C SER A 219 1.66 -1.42 32.11
N SER A 220 0.65 -1.09 31.32
CA SER A 220 0.38 -1.72 30.02
C SER A 220 -0.54 -0.86 29.16
N CYS A 221 -0.18 -0.62 27.91
CA CYS A 221 -1.12 -0.18 26.86
C CYS A 221 -2.23 -1.23 26.63
N ASN A 222 -2.04 -2.41 27.18
CA ASN A 222 -2.87 -3.60 27.01
C ASN A 222 -4.19 -3.60 27.83
N GLY A 223 -4.47 -2.59 28.64
CA GLY A 223 -5.70 -2.53 29.45
C GLY A 223 -6.96 -2.11 28.70
N SER A 224 -6.87 -1.82 27.42
CA SER A 224 -8.00 -1.43 26.57
C SER A 224 -8.24 -2.49 25.48
N THR A 225 -9.49 -2.89 25.34
CA THR A 225 -9.96 -3.92 24.40
C THR A 225 -9.89 -3.52 22.93
N GLY A 226 -9.24 -2.39 22.58
CA GLY A 226 -9.17 -1.85 21.22
C GLY A 226 -8.03 -2.44 20.37
N THR A 227 -8.19 -2.41 19.07
CA THR A 227 -7.16 -2.74 18.07
C THR A 227 -6.57 -1.47 17.51
N LEU A 228 -5.24 -1.36 17.48
CA LEU A 228 -4.53 -0.34 16.70
C LEU A 228 -4.36 -0.84 15.27
N ARG A 229 -4.60 0.04 14.30
CA ARG A 229 -4.63 -0.28 12.88
C ARG A 229 -3.51 0.37 12.09
N GLY A 230 -3.26 1.64 12.33
CA GLY A 230 -2.25 2.43 11.65
C GLY A 230 -1.25 3.03 12.61
N VAL A 231 -0.04 3.28 12.14
CA VAL A 231 0.99 4.04 12.85
C VAL A 231 1.81 4.83 11.85
N ALA A 232 2.18 6.07 12.20
CA ALA A 232 3.06 6.94 11.42
C ALA A 232 4.05 7.65 12.33
N PHE A 233 5.12 8.16 11.72
CA PHE A 233 6.11 9.00 12.40
C PHE A 233 6.24 10.33 11.67
N GLY A 234 6.34 11.40 12.41
CA GLY A 234 6.63 12.74 11.91
C GLY A 234 6.95 13.68 13.05
N ASN A 235 7.80 14.67 12.80
CA ASN A 235 8.23 15.67 13.76
C ASN A 235 8.57 15.07 15.14
N SER A 236 9.44 14.04 15.15
CA SER A 236 9.90 13.31 16.35
C SER A 236 8.78 12.61 17.15
N THR A 237 7.58 12.48 16.59
CA THR A 237 6.41 11.87 17.25
C THR A 237 5.90 10.67 16.48
N PHE A 238 5.69 9.54 17.15
CA PHE A 238 4.89 8.45 16.63
C PHE A 238 3.41 8.68 16.98
N VAL A 239 2.53 8.48 16.01
CA VAL A 239 1.08 8.51 16.17
C VAL A 239 0.51 7.16 15.77
N ALA A 240 -0.24 6.51 16.67
CA ALA A 240 -0.95 5.27 16.40
C ALA A 240 -2.46 5.49 16.48
N VAL A 241 -3.20 4.92 15.52
CA VAL A 241 -4.65 5.07 15.41
C VAL A 241 -5.36 3.72 15.39
N GLY A 242 -6.65 3.66 15.77
CA GLY A 242 -7.33 2.39 15.81
C GLY A 242 -8.85 2.47 15.98
N VAL A 243 -9.40 1.35 16.44
CA VAL A 243 -10.85 1.20 16.61
C VAL A 243 -11.41 2.21 17.62
N SER A 244 -12.70 2.54 17.45
CA SER A 244 -13.43 3.49 18.32
C SER A 244 -12.74 4.85 18.45
N GLY A 245 -12.14 5.33 17.36
CA GLY A 245 -11.49 6.64 17.31
C GLY A 245 -10.22 6.75 18.15
N ARG A 246 -9.61 5.64 18.52
CA ARG A 246 -8.41 5.63 19.37
C ARG A 246 -7.24 6.32 18.68
N ILE A 247 -6.57 7.20 19.43
CA ILE A 247 -5.30 7.83 19.05
C ILE A 247 -4.33 7.78 20.23
N LEU A 248 -3.11 7.37 19.96
CA LEU A 248 -1.98 7.38 20.89
C LEU A 248 -0.82 8.14 20.27
N THR A 249 -0.08 8.89 21.10
CA THR A 249 1.16 9.59 20.70
C THR A 249 2.33 9.17 21.54
N SER A 250 3.53 9.12 20.96
CA SER A 250 4.79 8.86 21.66
C SER A 250 5.87 9.79 21.12
N THR A 251 6.59 10.48 22.03
CA THR A 251 7.71 11.38 21.74
C THR A 251 9.06 10.79 22.16
N ASP A 252 9.08 9.53 22.62
CA ASP A 252 10.24 8.81 23.13
C ASP A 252 10.54 7.53 22.32
N ASN A 253 10.36 7.61 20.99
CA ASN A 253 10.62 6.51 20.06
C ASN A 253 9.77 5.26 20.35
N GLY A 254 8.49 5.45 20.70
CA GLY A 254 7.56 4.38 20.94
C GLY A 254 7.74 3.66 22.28
N GLN A 255 8.51 4.23 23.23
CA GLN A 255 8.73 3.62 24.53
C GLN A 255 7.52 3.79 25.43
N THR A 256 6.98 5.02 25.52
CA THR A 256 5.74 5.31 26.25
C THR A 256 4.72 6.00 25.34
N TRP A 257 3.44 5.89 25.71
CA TRP A 257 2.34 6.38 24.88
C TRP A 257 1.32 7.17 25.67
N THR A 258 0.85 8.26 25.10
CA THR A 258 -0.20 9.11 25.66
C THR A 258 -1.48 9.03 24.83
N SER A 259 -2.62 8.78 25.47
CA SER A 259 -3.93 8.76 24.79
C SER A 259 -4.37 10.18 24.44
N ARG A 260 -4.90 10.35 23.21
CA ARG A 260 -5.42 11.62 22.70
C ARG A 260 -6.88 11.47 22.29
N SER A 261 -7.65 12.54 22.41
CA SER A 261 -9.04 12.56 21.95
C SER A 261 -9.06 12.81 20.45
N SER A 262 -9.65 11.89 19.68
CA SER A 262 -9.91 12.11 18.26
C SER A 262 -11.19 12.94 18.00
N GLY A 263 -12.09 13.04 18.97
CA GLY A 263 -13.42 13.63 18.82
C GLY A 263 -14.40 12.78 18.01
N VAL A 264 -14.10 11.47 17.74
CA VAL A 264 -14.99 10.54 17.05
C VAL A 264 -14.99 9.17 17.73
N SER A 265 -16.08 8.42 17.55
CA SER A 265 -16.18 7.00 17.92
C SER A 265 -15.95 6.06 16.70
N SER A 266 -15.87 6.59 15.48
CA SER A 266 -15.61 5.83 14.28
C SER A 266 -14.19 5.25 14.29
N HIS A 267 -14.03 4.07 13.66
CA HIS A 267 -12.70 3.45 13.54
C HIS A 267 -11.78 4.30 12.64
N LEU A 268 -10.53 4.43 13.06
CA LEU A 268 -9.44 5.01 12.26
C LEU A 268 -8.54 3.87 11.78
N TYR A 269 -8.24 3.84 10.48
CA TYR A 269 -7.52 2.74 9.85
C TYR A 269 -6.12 3.14 9.40
N GLY A 270 -5.96 4.34 8.86
CA GLY A 270 -4.70 4.87 8.37
C GLY A 270 -4.32 6.19 9.04
N VAL A 271 -3.02 6.44 9.12
CA VAL A 271 -2.46 7.73 9.56
C VAL A 271 -1.16 7.99 8.81
N THR A 272 -0.91 9.25 8.46
CA THR A 272 0.33 9.71 7.84
C THR A 272 0.73 11.06 8.39
N PHE A 273 1.98 11.46 8.12
CA PHE A 273 2.49 12.80 8.41
C PHE A 273 3.04 13.43 7.14
N GLY A 274 2.77 14.70 6.95
CA GLY A 274 3.34 15.49 5.87
C GLY A 274 3.08 16.98 6.10
N ASN A 275 4.00 17.80 5.65
CA ASN A 275 3.91 19.26 5.74
C ASN A 275 3.48 19.76 7.13
N GLY A 276 4.15 19.25 8.19
CA GLY A 276 3.88 19.63 9.59
C GLY A 276 2.51 19.15 10.12
N THR A 277 1.84 18.22 9.44
CA THR A 277 0.47 17.84 9.74
C THR A 277 0.32 16.32 9.79
N PHE A 278 -0.29 15.80 10.86
CA PHE A 278 -0.80 14.43 10.89
C PHE A 278 -2.22 14.40 10.30
N VAL A 279 -2.47 13.41 9.46
CA VAL A 279 -3.80 13.11 8.92
C VAL A 279 -4.15 11.67 9.22
N ALA A 280 -5.29 11.44 9.88
CA ALA A 280 -5.84 10.12 10.17
C ALA A 280 -7.16 9.94 9.42
N VAL A 281 -7.36 8.75 8.82
CA VAL A 281 -8.53 8.43 8.00
C VAL A 281 -9.20 7.15 8.49
N GLY A 282 -10.51 7.00 8.22
CA GLY A 282 -11.22 5.85 8.76
C GLY A 282 -12.61 5.59 8.18
N ALA A 283 -13.43 4.93 9.00
CA ALA A 283 -14.80 4.54 8.65
C ALA A 283 -15.67 5.75 8.35
N SER A 284 -16.68 5.53 7.48
CA SER A 284 -17.73 6.51 7.17
C SER A 284 -17.18 7.87 6.70
N GLY A 285 -16.10 7.87 5.93
CA GLY A 285 -15.50 9.08 5.38
C GLY A 285 -14.79 9.97 6.42
N VAL A 286 -14.54 9.47 7.61
CA VAL A 286 -13.89 10.26 8.66
C VAL A 286 -12.46 10.60 8.28
N ILE A 287 -12.13 11.90 8.39
CA ILE A 287 -10.77 12.43 8.35
C ILE A 287 -10.54 13.30 9.59
N ARG A 288 -9.42 13.08 10.25
CA ARG A 288 -8.96 13.89 11.40
C ARG A 288 -7.59 14.46 11.10
N ARG A 289 -7.35 15.69 11.53
CA ARG A 289 -6.13 16.45 11.26
C ARG A 289 -5.57 17.04 12.54
N SER A 290 -4.25 16.97 12.68
CA SER A 290 -3.50 17.59 13.79
C SER A 290 -2.32 18.39 13.23
N THR A 291 -2.11 19.61 13.72
CA THR A 291 -0.98 20.50 13.38
C THR A 291 -0.10 20.79 14.58
N ASP A 292 -0.26 20.05 15.65
CA ASP A 292 0.43 20.17 16.93
C ASP A 292 0.99 18.82 17.39
N ASP A 293 1.61 18.10 16.46
CA ASP A 293 2.29 16.81 16.69
C ASP A 293 1.38 15.73 17.29
N GLY A 294 0.09 15.76 16.93
CA GLY A 294 -0.90 14.79 17.41
C GLY A 294 -1.47 15.09 18.78
N ALA A 295 -1.20 16.26 19.38
CA ALA A 295 -1.72 16.64 20.69
C ALA A 295 -3.22 16.88 20.63
N THR A 296 -3.72 17.61 19.62
CA THR A 296 -5.16 17.83 19.38
C THR A 296 -5.56 17.47 17.94
N TRP A 297 -6.83 17.11 17.74
CA TRP A 297 -7.35 16.60 16.49
C TRP A 297 -8.65 17.29 16.08
N GLY A 298 -8.61 17.98 14.95
CA GLY A 298 -9.76 18.62 14.32
C GLY A 298 -10.41 17.75 13.25
N ALA A 299 -11.67 18.02 12.92
CA ALA A 299 -12.35 17.40 11.78
C ALA A 299 -11.90 18.03 10.47
N ALA A 300 -11.75 17.21 9.42
CA ALA A 300 -11.67 17.65 8.03
C ALA A 300 -12.80 16.99 7.23
N SER A 301 -13.36 17.73 6.25
CA SER A 301 -14.46 17.22 5.44
C SER A 301 -13.90 16.47 4.24
N SER A 302 -14.24 15.16 4.14
CA SER A 302 -13.91 14.35 2.96
C SER A 302 -14.88 14.57 1.79
N GLY A 303 -16.10 15.05 2.06
CA GLY A 303 -17.19 15.12 1.07
C GLY A 303 -17.79 13.74 0.70
N VAL A 304 -17.34 12.64 1.31
CA VAL A 304 -17.83 11.27 1.04
C VAL A 304 -18.13 10.52 2.33
N SER A 305 -18.97 9.49 2.25
CA SER A 305 -19.28 8.60 3.38
C SER A 305 -18.60 7.23 3.30
N THR A 306 -17.78 7.00 2.26
CA THR A 306 -17.07 5.74 2.07
C THR A 306 -15.93 5.58 3.07
N GLN A 307 -15.63 4.32 3.42
CA GLN A 307 -14.50 4.00 4.30
C GLN A 307 -13.16 4.27 3.61
N PHE A 308 -12.24 4.92 4.30
CA PHE A 308 -10.83 4.99 3.93
C PHE A 308 -10.03 3.92 4.66
N ASN A 309 -9.10 3.27 3.95
CA ASN A 309 -8.23 2.23 4.49
C ASN A 309 -6.78 2.70 4.64
N GLY A 310 -6.29 3.54 3.73
CA GLY A 310 -4.93 4.04 3.70
C GLY A 310 -4.85 5.53 3.42
N VAL A 311 -3.77 6.14 3.88
CA VAL A 311 -3.40 7.53 3.58
C VAL A 311 -1.89 7.66 3.56
N THR A 312 -1.37 8.43 2.61
CA THR A 312 0.05 8.76 2.50
C THR A 312 0.25 10.24 2.19
N PHE A 313 1.48 10.69 2.27
CA PHE A 313 1.89 12.02 1.84
C PHE A 313 3.16 11.91 1.00
N GLY A 314 3.22 12.65 -0.06
CA GLY A 314 4.39 12.81 -0.93
C GLY A 314 4.18 13.98 -1.86
N ASN A 315 5.24 14.56 -2.36
CA ASN A 315 5.23 15.71 -3.28
C ASN A 315 4.16 16.75 -2.91
N SER A 316 4.19 17.22 -1.66
CA SER A 316 3.25 18.21 -1.09
C SER A 316 1.76 17.84 -1.18
N THR A 317 1.44 16.55 -1.39
CA THR A 317 0.06 16.06 -1.57
C THR A 317 -0.24 14.89 -0.62
N PHE A 318 -1.35 14.99 0.11
CA PHE A 318 -1.95 13.86 0.80
C PHE A 318 -2.83 13.08 -0.18
N VAL A 319 -2.73 11.76 -0.14
CA VAL A 319 -3.59 10.85 -0.91
C VAL A 319 -4.24 9.87 0.05
N ALA A 320 -5.58 9.83 0.07
CA ALA A 320 -6.37 8.87 0.84
C ALA A 320 -7.10 7.90 -0.10
N VAL A 321 -7.06 6.61 0.23
CA VAL A 321 -7.68 5.55 -0.59
C VAL A 321 -8.61 4.67 0.25
N GLY A 322 -9.62 4.07 -0.38
CA GLY A 322 -10.59 3.30 0.38
C GLY A 322 -11.54 2.42 -0.43
N ALA A 323 -12.72 2.18 0.16
CA ALA A 323 -13.76 1.33 -0.39
C ALA A 323 -14.27 1.85 -1.74
N SER A 324 -14.76 0.92 -2.58
CA SER A 324 -15.37 1.23 -3.89
C SER A 324 -14.44 2.06 -4.79
N GLY A 325 -13.13 1.84 -4.73
CA GLY A 325 -12.14 2.56 -5.51
C GLY A 325 -12.01 4.05 -5.17
N THR A 326 -12.47 4.48 -3.99
CA THR A 326 -12.38 5.89 -3.57
C THR A 326 -10.94 6.34 -3.46
N ILE A 327 -10.61 7.46 -4.13
CA ILE A 327 -9.35 8.19 -3.99
C ILE A 327 -9.64 9.67 -3.78
N LEU A 328 -9.02 10.26 -2.77
CA LEU A 328 -9.06 11.70 -2.52
C LEU A 328 -7.65 12.25 -2.41
N THR A 329 -7.46 13.50 -2.85
CA THR A 329 -6.21 14.23 -2.72
C THR A 329 -6.42 15.54 -1.98
N SER A 330 -5.38 16.00 -1.26
CA SER A 330 -5.38 17.27 -0.53
C SER A 330 -3.97 17.82 -0.39
N SER A 331 -3.77 19.11 -0.58
CA SER A 331 -2.49 19.78 -0.33
C SER A 331 -2.28 20.19 1.13
N ASN A 332 -3.35 20.20 1.94
CA ASN A 332 -3.32 20.73 3.31
C ASN A 332 -3.93 19.81 4.38
N GLY A 333 -4.45 18.64 3.96
CA GLY A 333 -5.14 17.69 4.84
C GLY A 333 -6.51 18.14 5.37
N SER A 334 -6.98 19.32 4.98
CA SER A 334 -8.25 19.92 5.43
C SER A 334 -9.33 19.88 4.35
N SER A 335 -8.98 20.29 3.13
CA SER A 335 -9.89 20.28 1.97
C SER A 335 -9.47 19.16 1.02
N TRP A 336 -10.42 18.33 0.61
CA TRP A 336 -10.17 17.13 -0.17
C TRP A 336 -10.91 17.14 -1.49
N THR A 337 -10.25 16.66 -2.53
CA THR A 337 -10.80 16.53 -3.88
C THR A 337 -10.88 15.06 -4.26
N THR A 338 -12.07 14.61 -4.69
CA THR A 338 -12.27 13.25 -5.20
C THR A 338 -11.59 13.07 -6.55
N ARG A 339 -10.94 11.93 -6.74
CA ARG A 339 -10.27 11.53 -7.98
C ARG A 339 -10.87 10.26 -8.55
N THR A 340 -10.81 10.11 -9.87
CA THR A 340 -11.29 8.92 -10.55
C THR A 340 -10.23 7.84 -10.54
N SER A 341 -10.51 6.70 -9.92
CA SER A 341 -9.61 5.55 -9.88
C SER A 341 -9.79 4.59 -11.05
N GLY A 342 -10.90 4.68 -11.78
CA GLY A 342 -11.24 3.71 -12.84
C GLY A 342 -11.63 2.32 -12.32
N THR A 343 -11.85 2.14 -11.00
CA THR A 343 -12.21 0.85 -10.39
C THR A 343 -13.28 1.00 -9.32
N THR A 344 -14.04 -0.08 -9.10
CA THR A 344 -14.92 -0.25 -7.94
C THR A 344 -14.32 -1.16 -6.87
N ASN A 345 -13.13 -1.73 -7.11
CA ASN A 345 -12.42 -2.55 -6.14
C ASN A 345 -11.96 -1.71 -4.95
N THR A 346 -12.04 -2.27 -3.76
CA THR A 346 -11.52 -1.62 -2.56
C THR A 346 -10.00 -1.49 -2.64
N LEU A 347 -9.51 -0.27 -2.44
CA LEU A 347 -8.09 0.05 -2.27
C LEU A 347 -7.74 -0.05 -0.77
N GLN A 348 -6.62 -0.71 -0.45
CA GLN A 348 -6.24 -1.03 0.93
C GLN A 348 -5.05 -0.20 1.42
N GLY A 349 -4.06 0.01 0.58
CA GLY A 349 -2.84 0.72 0.92
C GLY A 349 -2.41 1.69 -0.17
N VAL A 350 -1.67 2.71 0.22
CA VAL A 350 -1.10 3.72 -0.68
C VAL A 350 0.26 4.15 -0.15
N THR A 351 1.20 4.39 -1.06
CA THR A 351 2.54 4.90 -0.76
C THR A 351 2.99 5.90 -1.82
N PHE A 352 4.02 6.64 -1.50
CA PHE A 352 4.73 7.53 -2.41
C PHE A 352 6.18 7.06 -2.55
N GLY A 353 6.74 7.17 -3.74
CA GLY A 353 8.15 6.92 -4.05
C GLY A 353 8.75 8.05 -4.86
N GLU A 354 10.02 8.33 -4.61
CA GLU A 354 10.84 9.38 -5.23
C GLU A 354 12.22 8.84 -5.62
#